data_02b83612b56fb97de785ababc778192f
#
_entry.id   02b83612b56fb97de785ababc778192f
#
_cell.length_a   1.000
_cell.length_b   1.000
_cell.length_c   1.000
_cell.angle_alpha   90.00
_cell.angle_beta   90.00
_cell.angle_gamma   90.00
#
_symmetry.space_group_name_H-M   'P 1'
#
loop_
_entity.id
_entity.type
_entity.pdbx_description
1 polymer ?
#
loop_
_entity_poly.entity_id
_entity_poly.type
_entity_poly.pdbx_seq_one_letter_code
_entity_poly.pdbx_strand_id
1 'polypeptide(L)'
;MRIGAAGLGRAFTLMAPTLAADKRVALVAAADPRAEARAQFQHDFGGRGYATVEELCADRDVDVVYVATPHEFHAEHARLALGAGKHALVEKPMALTLDDCKAMIDAAQAAKRHLIVGHSHSYDAPIRRTRELIASGSYGRLRMITALNYTDFLYRPRRPEELDTARGGGAVYNQAAHHVDIARLLAGARAKSVRAQTGAWDPARPTEGAYSALVTFEDGAFATLTYSGYAHFDTDEFTGWIGEGGARKDPAAHGSARKALRGDEQQLKNERNYGGAQYTAPAAQLLHQHFGVLIASCEHADLRPLPEGVWIYADGERKLEPLPAPKVQRAEVIDELYAALVKDRPPVHDGAWALATIEVCLAILQSAREQREITLRNQTALRT
;
A
#
# COMPACT_ATOMS: atom_id res chain seq x y z
N MET A 1 12.61 3.84 -18.40
CA MET A 1 13.07 3.03 -17.25
C MET A 1 12.75 1.58 -17.57
N ARG A 2 13.77 0.71 -17.53
CA ARG A 2 13.61 -0.73 -17.78
C ARG A 2 13.38 -1.42 -16.45
N ILE A 3 12.20 -1.99 -16.28
CA ILE A 3 11.77 -2.59 -15.01
C ILE A 3 11.81 -4.11 -15.12
N GLY A 4 12.40 -4.76 -14.13
CA GLY A 4 12.31 -6.19 -13.87
C GLY A 4 11.38 -6.44 -12.68
N ALA A 5 10.40 -7.32 -12.82
CA ALA A 5 9.46 -7.67 -11.75
C ALA A 5 9.91 -8.91 -10.98
N ALA A 6 10.17 -8.78 -9.69
CA ALA A 6 10.43 -9.89 -8.78
C ALA A 6 9.12 -10.30 -8.10
N GLY A 7 8.58 -11.46 -8.50
CA GLY A 7 7.28 -11.97 -8.05
C GLY A 7 6.12 -11.53 -8.94
N LEU A 8 5.45 -12.50 -9.53
CA LEU A 8 4.27 -12.31 -10.40
C LEU A 8 2.96 -12.69 -9.65
N GLY A 9 2.87 -12.31 -8.38
CA GLY A 9 1.73 -12.53 -7.52
C GLY A 9 0.63 -11.48 -7.66
N ARG A 10 -0.20 -11.35 -6.62
CA ARG A 10 -1.33 -10.42 -6.60
C ARG A 10 -0.90 -8.95 -6.74
N ALA A 11 0.18 -8.53 -6.08
CA ALA A 11 0.67 -7.16 -6.15
C ALA A 11 1.07 -6.79 -7.59
N PHE A 12 1.82 -7.68 -8.26
CA PHE A 12 2.13 -7.52 -9.68
C PHE A 12 0.86 -7.41 -10.54
N THR A 13 -0.13 -8.29 -10.32
CA THR A 13 -1.40 -8.26 -11.05
C THR A 13 -2.07 -6.87 -11.01
N LEU A 14 -1.99 -6.19 -9.86
CA LEU A 14 -2.58 -4.86 -9.67
C LEU A 14 -1.74 -3.72 -10.29
N MET A 15 -0.42 -3.90 -10.38
CA MET A 15 0.49 -2.91 -10.98
C MET A 15 0.70 -3.10 -12.49
N ALA A 16 0.51 -4.31 -13.02
CA ALA A 16 0.79 -4.63 -14.42
C ALA A 16 0.08 -3.70 -15.42
N PRO A 17 -1.21 -3.34 -15.26
CA PRO A 17 -1.86 -2.39 -16.16
C PRO A 17 -1.20 -1.01 -16.17
N THR A 18 -0.73 -0.54 -15.01
CA THR A 18 -0.02 0.74 -14.87
C THR A 18 1.32 0.70 -15.57
N LEU A 19 2.10 -0.36 -15.31
CA LEU A 19 3.41 -0.56 -15.93
C LEU A 19 3.31 -0.73 -17.45
N ALA A 20 2.25 -1.38 -17.94
CA ALA A 20 2.01 -1.58 -19.37
C ALA A 20 1.54 -0.30 -20.09
N ALA A 21 0.77 0.54 -19.43
CA ALA A 21 0.19 1.75 -20.05
C ALA A 21 1.16 2.95 -20.08
N ASP A 22 2.17 2.97 -19.21
CA ASP A 22 3.07 4.11 -19.08
C ASP A 22 4.27 4.00 -20.04
N LYS A 23 4.31 4.88 -21.05
CA LYS A 23 5.39 4.89 -22.05
C LYS A 23 6.80 5.19 -21.49
N ARG A 24 6.90 5.64 -20.24
CA ARG A 24 8.18 5.86 -19.54
C ARG A 24 8.79 4.56 -19.01
N VAL A 25 8.01 3.49 -19.02
CA VAL A 25 8.35 2.17 -18.47
C VAL A 25 8.37 1.12 -19.56
N ALA A 26 9.33 0.21 -19.50
CA ALA A 26 9.37 -1.03 -20.24
C ALA A 26 9.56 -2.19 -19.26
N LEU A 27 8.62 -3.12 -19.23
CA LEU A 27 8.77 -4.39 -18.52
C LEU A 27 9.66 -5.31 -19.35
N VAL A 28 10.92 -5.46 -18.95
CA VAL A 28 11.94 -6.17 -19.76
C VAL A 28 12.25 -7.57 -19.23
N ALA A 29 11.95 -7.82 -17.96
CA ALA A 29 12.22 -9.11 -17.32
C ALA A 29 11.29 -9.35 -16.13
N ALA A 30 11.12 -10.62 -15.75
CA ALA A 30 10.45 -10.99 -14.50
C ALA A 30 11.07 -12.24 -13.89
N ALA A 31 11.00 -12.37 -12.57
CA ALA A 31 11.36 -13.56 -11.84
C ALA A 31 10.16 -14.09 -11.05
N ASP A 32 9.83 -15.37 -11.22
CA ASP A 32 8.82 -16.08 -10.42
C ASP A 32 9.16 -17.60 -10.46
N PRO A 33 9.04 -18.34 -9.35
CA PRO A 33 9.31 -19.78 -9.36
C PRO A 33 8.33 -20.54 -10.26
N ARG A 34 7.11 -20.03 -10.50
CA ARG A 34 6.09 -20.68 -11.33
C ARG A 34 6.40 -20.50 -12.82
N ALA A 35 6.58 -21.61 -13.53
CA ALA A 35 6.90 -21.59 -14.96
C ALA A 35 5.78 -20.99 -15.81
N GLU A 36 4.52 -21.26 -15.45
CA GLU A 36 3.34 -20.71 -16.13
C GLU A 36 3.26 -19.19 -16.04
N ALA A 37 3.60 -18.61 -14.89
CA ALA A 37 3.63 -17.17 -14.72
C ALA A 37 4.72 -16.51 -15.58
N ARG A 38 5.91 -17.13 -15.66
CA ARG A 38 6.99 -16.66 -16.52
C ARG A 38 6.61 -16.73 -18.00
N ALA A 39 5.99 -17.84 -18.42
CA ALA A 39 5.54 -18.01 -19.80
C ALA A 39 4.48 -16.98 -20.18
N GLN A 40 3.52 -16.70 -19.28
CA GLN A 40 2.52 -15.66 -19.50
C GLN A 40 3.17 -14.26 -19.59
N PHE A 41 4.16 -13.96 -18.73
CA PHE A 41 4.90 -12.70 -18.79
C PHE A 41 5.64 -12.53 -20.13
N GLN A 42 6.29 -13.57 -20.61
CA GLN A 42 6.97 -13.57 -21.92
C GLN A 42 5.98 -13.33 -23.06
N HIS A 43 4.81 -13.95 -22.98
CA HIS A 43 3.75 -13.77 -23.99
C HIS A 43 3.22 -12.33 -23.98
N ASP A 44 2.91 -11.76 -22.80
CA ASP A 44 2.22 -10.47 -22.68
C ASP A 44 3.15 -9.27 -22.90
N PHE A 45 4.41 -9.38 -22.49
CA PHE A 45 5.36 -8.26 -22.47
C PHE A 45 6.60 -8.47 -23.35
N GLY A 46 6.84 -9.67 -23.87
CA GLY A 46 8.03 -9.98 -24.67
C GLY A 46 9.34 -10.00 -23.85
N GLY A 47 9.24 -9.87 -22.52
CA GLY A 47 10.38 -9.80 -21.61
C GLY A 47 10.95 -11.18 -21.26
N ARG A 48 12.12 -11.20 -20.60
CA ARG A 48 12.79 -12.42 -20.14
C ARG A 48 12.17 -12.96 -18.87
N GLY A 49 12.00 -14.26 -18.75
CA GLY A 49 11.52 -14.95 -17.54
C GLY A 49 12.67 -15.68 -16.83
N TYR A 50 12.87 -15.40 -15.55
CA TYR A 50 13.88 -16.00 -14.68
C TYR A 50 13.22 -16.84 -13.58
N ALA A 51 13.91 -17.89 -13.11
CA ALA A 51 13.40 -18.70 -12.02
C ALA A 51 13.62 -18.05 -10.65
N THR A 52 14.69 -17.27 -10.51
CA THR A 52 15.12 -16.65 -9.25
C THR A 52 15.30 -15.14 -9.37
N VAL A 53 15.27 -14.44 -8.24
CA VAL A 53 15.49 -12.97 -8.18
C VAL A 53 16.96 -12.62 -8.42
N GLU A 54 17.89 -13.49 -8.06
CA GLU A 54 19.32 -13.35 -8.33
C GLU A 54 19.59 -13.26 -9.84
N GLU A 55 18.98 -14.18 -10.62
CA GLU A 55 19.09 -14.17 -12.08
C GLU A 55 18.53 -12.87 -12.68
N LEU A 56 17.37 -12.41 -12.17
CA LEU A 56 16.78 -11.14 -12.56
C LEU A 56 17.71 -9.96 -12.24
N CYS A 57 18.31 -9.93 -11.06
CA CYS A 57 19.22 -8.86 -10.64
C CYS A 57 20.54 -8.86 -11.45
N ALA A 58 20.97 -10.00 -11.97
CA ALA A 58 22.14 -10.10 -12.84
C ALA A 58 21.90 -9.56 -14.27
N ASP A 59 20.65 -9.38 -14.66
CA ASP A 59 20.29 -8.88 -16.00
C ASP A 59 20.71 -7.40 -16.17
N ARG A 60 21.59 -7.14 -17.15
CA ARG A 60 22.12 -5.78 -17.43
C ARG A 60 21.10 -4.84 -18.05
N ASP A 61 20.02 -5.36 -18.59
CA ASP A 61 18.95 -4.55 -19.18
C ASP A 61 17.92 -4.08 -18.17
N VAL A 62 18.04 -4.47 -16.89
CA VAL A 62 17.17 -4.03 -15.80
C VAL A 62 17.78 -2.81 -15.10
N ASP A 63 17.04 -1.70 -15.03
CA ASP A 63 17.42 -0.50 -14.28
C ASP A 63 16.81 -0.48 -12.87
N VAL A 64 15.58 -0.97 -12.75
CA VAL A 64 14.77 -0.98 -11.54
C VAL A 64 14.22 -2.38 -11.30
N VAL A 65 14.34 -2.90 -10.08
CA VAL A 65 13.64 -4.12 -9.67
C VAL A 65 12.40 -3.73 -8.88
N TYR A 66 11.23 -4.12 -9.39
CA TYR A 66 9.97 -4.04 -8.68
C TYR A 66 9.80 -5.31 -7.84
N VAL A 67 9.98 -5.18 -6.52
CA VAL A 67 9.89 -6.28 -5.55
C VAL A 67 8.43 -6.44 -5.11
N ALA A 68 7.77 -7.46 -5.64
CA ALA A 68 6.38 -7.83 -5.39
C ALA A 68 6.25 -9.29 -4.89
N THR A 69 7.30 -9.77 -4.26
CA THR A 69 7.39 -11.09 -3.62
C THR A 69 6.60 -11.12 -2.31
N PRO A 70 6.46 -12.27 -1.62
CA PRO A 70 5.92 -12.29 -0.26
C PRO A 70 6.71 -11.42 0.71
N HIS A 71 6.03 -10.87 1.72
CA HIS A 71 6.58 -9.85 2.63
C HIS A 71 7.90 -10.26 3.31
N GLU A 72 8.01 -11.55 3.67
CA GLU A 72 9.20 -12.13 4.30
C GLU A 72 10.46 -12.04 3.45
N PHE A 73 10.33 -11.88 2.12
CA PHE A 73 11.44 -11.79 1.18
C PHE A 73 11.76 -10.36 0.72
N HIS A 74 10.96 -9.35 1.10
CA HIS A 74 11.16 -7.99 0.61
C HIS A 74 12.55 -7.45 0.91
N ALA A 75 13.02 -7.64 2.16
CA ALA A 75 14.33 -7.13 2.58
C ALA A 75 15.49 -7.81 1.84
N GLU A 76 15.43 -9.13 1.67
CA GLU A 76 16.42 -9.89 0.93
C GLU A 76 16.47 -9.46 -0.54
N HIS A 77 15.33 -9.50 -1.22
CA HIS A 77 15.26 -9.21 -2.65
C HIS A 77 15.58 -7.74 -2.99
N ALA A 78 15.17 -6.80 -2.13
CA ALA A 78 15.55 -5.40 -2.32
C ALA A 78 17.07 -5.20 -2.16
N ARG A 79 17.69 -5.84 -1.17
CA ARG A 79 19.14 -5.78 -0.98
C ARG A 79 19.91 -6.43 -2.11
N LEU A 80 19.43 -7.56 -2.66
CA LEU A 80 19.99 -8.17 -3.87
C LEU A 80 19.96 -7.19 -5.06
N ALA A 81 18.80 -6.56 -5.30
CA ALA A 81 18.67 -5.58 -6.38
C ALA A 81 19.61 -4.38 -6.20
N LEU A 82 19.64 -3.80 -5.00
CA LEU A 82 20.52 -2.67 -4.67
C LEU A 82 22.00 -3.04 -4.77
N GLY A 83 22.39 -4.22 -4.26
CA GLY A 83 23.75 -4.75 -4.37
C GLY A 83 24.20 -5.02 -5.80
N ALA A 84 23.27 -5.34 -6.71
CA ALA A 84 23.51 -5.45 -8.14
C ALA A 84 23.50 -4.09 -8.87
N GLY A 85 23.43 -2.96 -8.13
CA GLY A 85 23.45 -1.61 -8.67
C GLY A 85 22.13 -1.18 -9.32
N LYS A 86 21.00 -1.86 -9.03
CA LYS A 86 19.66 -1.50 -9.51
C LYS A 86 18.96 -0.59 -8.50
N HIS A 87 17.99 0.21 -8.97
CA HIS A 87 17.04 0.85 -8.07
C HIS A 87 16.00 -0.18 -7.62
N ALA A 88 15.39 0.03 -6.44
CA ALA A 88 14.36 -0.84 -5.91
C ALA A 88 13.05 -0.09 -5.72
N LEU A 89 11.97 -0.59 -6.33
CA LEU A 89 10.58 -0.27 -6.01
C LEU A 89 10.01 -1.46 -5.25
N VAL A 90 9.65 -1.29 -3.99
CA VAL A 90 9.26 -2.39 -3.10
C VAL A 90 7.79 -2.25 -2.70
N GLU A 91 7.02 -3.31 -2.77
CA GLU A 91 5.65 -3.34 -2.24
C GLU A 91 5.63 -3.12 -0.72
N LYS A 92 4.52 -2.61 -0.25
CA LYS A 92 4.29 -2.51 1.20
C LYS A 92 3.85 -3.87 1.80
N PRO A 93 4.16 -4.15 3.07
CA PRO A 93 5.06 -3.42 3.94
C PRO A 93 6.50 -3.51 3.46
N MET A 94 7.31 -2.48 3.71
CA MET A 94 8.72 -2.46 3.27
C MET A 94 9.49 -3.69 3.74
N ALA A 95 9.35 -4.03 5.02
CA ALA A 95 9.90 -5.24 5.66
C ALA A 95 9.09 -5.56 6.93
N LEU A 96 9.44 -6.64 7.62
CA LEU A 96 8.75 -7.10 8.83
C LEU A 96 9.37 -6.55 10.12
N THR A 97 10.62 -6.09 10.07
CA THR A 97 11.35 -5.56 11.23
C THR A 97 11.98 -4.20 10.92
N LEU A 98 12.22 -3.41 11.96
CA LEU A 98 12.93 -2.13 11.81
C LEU A 98 14.39 -2.33 11.38
N ASP A 99 15.01 -3.40 11.80
CA ASP A 99 16.41 -3.67 11.45
C ASP A 99 16.53 -4.06 9.98
N ASP A 100 15.61 -4.83 9.43
CA ASP A 100 15.53 -5.10 7.99
C ASP A 100 15.31 -3.81 7.20
N CYS A 101 14.41 -2.94 7.66
CA CYS A 101 14.20 -1.63 7.02
C CYS A 101 15.48 -0.80 7.00
N LYS A 102 16.23 -0.73 8.10
CA LYS A 102 17.52 -0.04 8.17
C LYS A 102 18.54 -0.65 7.21
N ALA A 103 18.65 -1.99 7.21
CA ALA A 103 19.56 -2.69 6.30
C ALA A 103 19.27 -2.43 4.82
N MET A 104 17.98 -2.29 4.45
CA MET A 104 17.59 -1.89 3.08
C MET A 104 17.99 -0.44 2.78
N ILE A 105 17.79 0.48 3.73
CA ILE A 105 18.19 1.90 3.59
C ILE A 105 19.70 2.01 3.43
N ASP A 106 20.48 1.32 4.28
CA ASP A 106 21.94 1.33 4.22
C ASP A 106 22.44 0.76 2.89
N ALA A 107 21.83 -0.33 2.39
CA ALA A 107 22.14 -0.89 1.08
C ALA A 107 21.86 0.10 -0.06
N ALA A 108 20.74 0.84 0.00
CA ALA A 108 20.41 1.85 -1.00
C ALA A 108 21.42 3.01 -0.99
N GLN A 109 21.83 3.47 0.19
CA GLN A 109 22.84 4.52 0.37
C GLN A 109 24.21 4.08 -0.15
N ALA A 110 24.66 2.87 0.24
CA ALA A 110 25.94 2.31 -0.20
C ALA A 110 25.99 2.14 -1.73
N ALA A 111 24.89 1.68 -2.33
CA ALA A 111 24.78 1.51 -3.78
C ALA A 111 24.56 2.83 -4.54
N LYS A 112 24.22 3.92 -3.84
CA LYS A 112 23.76 5.20 -4.43
C LYS A 112 22.58 4.97 -5.37
N ARG A 113 21.58 4.22 -4.89
CA ARG A 113 20.36 3.88 -5.62
C ARG A 113 19.14 4.28 -4.82
N HIS A 114 18.05 4.55 -5.51
CA HIS A 114 16.77 4.84 -4.86
C HIS A 114 16.13 3.54 -4.37
N LEU A 115 15.57 3.63 -3.16
CA LEU A 115 14.66 2.67 -2.55
C LEU A 115 13.33 3.40 -2.34
N ILE A 116 12.31 3.03 -3.10
CA ILE A 116 10.97 3.61 -3.05
C ILE A 116 10.00 2.50 -2.65
N VAL A 117 9.03 2.81 -1.78
CA VAL A 117 8.05 1.83 -1.30
C VAL A 117 6.64 2.24 -1.74
N GLY A 118 5.95 1.35 -2.41
CA GLY A 118 4.60 1.54 -2.94
C GLY A 118 4.14 0.33 -3.76
N HIS A 119 2.87 0.17 -4.01
CA HIS A 119 1.82 1.17 -3.86
C HIS A 119 1.27 1.21 -2.42
N SER A 120 1.03 2.42 -1.93
CA SER A 120 0.18 2.71 -0.77
C SER A 120 -0.91 3.68 -1.19
N HIS A 121 -2.06 3.69 -0.49
CA HIS A 121 -3.15 4.62 -0.80
C HIS A 121 -2.83 6.10 -0.50
N SER A 122 -1.69 6.40 0.11
CA SER A 122 -1.14 7.76 0.21
C SER A 122 -0.74 8.36 -1.15
N TYR A 123 -0.47 7.50 -2.15
CA TYR A 123 -0.25 7.94 -3.54
C TYR A 123 -1.53 8.41 -4.24
N ASP A 124 -2.70 7.94 -3.81
CA ASP A 124 -3.96 8.18 -4.51
C ASP A 124 -4.24 9.68 -4.69
N ALA A 125 -4.64 10.09 -5.88
CA ALA A 125 -4.83 11.50 -6.22
C ALA A 125 -5.79 12.25 -5.27
N PRO A 126 -6.90 11.69 -4.77
CA PRO A 126 -7.75 12.36 -3.78
C PRO A 126 -7.03 12.61 -2.43
N ILE A 127 -6.16 11.70 -2.01
CA ILE A 127 -5.36 11.85 -0.78
C ILE A 127 -4.29 12.92 -0.97
N ARG A 128 -3.57 12.89 -2.09
CA ARG A 128 -2.57 13.92 -2.42
C ARG A 128 -3.22 15.30 -2.52
N ARG A 129 -4.39 15.38 -3.18
CA ARG A 129 -5.12 16.65 -3.25
C ARG A 129 -5.56 17.15 -1.89
N THR A 130 -6.03 16.26 -1.01
CA THR A 130 -6.36 16.61 0.38
C THR A 130 -5.13 17.16 1.10
N ARG A 131 -3.94 16.56 0.91
CA ARG A 131 -2.69 17.09 1.48
C ARG A 131 -2.36 18.48 0.95
N GLU A 132 -2.53 18.74 -0.35
CA GLU A 132 -2.32 20.06 -0.95
C GLU A 132 -3.26 21.13 -0.36
N LEU A 133 -4.54 20.78 -0.17
CA LEU A 133 -5.53 21.66 0.47
C LEU A 133 -5.14 21.99 1.92
N ILE A 134 -4.68 21.00 2.70
CA ILE A 134 -4.15 21.22 4.05
C ILE A 134 -2.91 22.12 4.00
N ALA A 135 -1.97 21.84 3.09
CA ALA A 135 -0.73 22.61 2.97
C ALA A 135 -0.93 24.05 2.51
N SER A 136 -2.02 24.34 1.80
CA SER A 136 -2.37 25.71 1.38
C SER A 136 -2.62 26.65 2.56
N GLY A 137 -2.95 26.11 3.75
CA GLY A 137 -3.33 26.88 4.92
C GLY A 137 -4.71 27.53 4.85
N SER A 138 -5.41 27.41 3.72
CA SER A 138 -6.71 28.09 3.49
C SER A 138 -7.80 27.65 4.47
N TYR A 139 -7.66 26.47 5.06
CA TYR A 139 -8.63 25.91 6.01
C TYR A 139 -8.10 25.85 7.45
N GLY A 140 -7.01 26.58 7.73
CA GLY A 140 -6.33 26.50 9.02
C GLY A 140 -5.51 25.23 9.19
N ARG A 141 -5.07 24.96 10.41
CA ARG A 141 -4.22 23.81 10.73
C ARG A 141 -5.05 22.53 10.78
N LEU A 142 -4.48 21.43 10.30
CA LEU A 142 -5.04 20.08 10.54
C LEU A 142 -5.02 19.79 12.04
N ARG A 143 -6.14 19.29 12.57
CA ARG A 143 -6.32 18.96 14.00
C ARG A 143 -6.58 17.49 14.22
N MET A 144 -7.41 16.89 13.38
CA MET A 144 -7.82 15.49 13.56
C MET A 144 -7.94 14.78 12.22
N ILE A 145 -7.60 13.49 12.19
CA ILE A 145 -7.90 12.59 11.09
C ILE A 145 -8.74 11.44 11.65
N THR A 146 -9.86 11.15 11.01
CA THR A 146 -10.66 9.96 11.27
C THR A 146 -10.62 9.07 10.04
N ALA A 147 -10.15 7.83 10.20
CA ALA A 147 -10.13 6.84 9.14
C ALA A 147 -10.72 5.52 9.62
N LEU A 148 -11.63 4.96 8.84
CA LEU A 148 -12.18 3.63 9.11
C LEU A 148 -12.36 2.84 7.81
N ASN A 149 -12.03 1.54 7.87
CA ASN A 149 -12.22 0.65 6.74
C ASN A 149 -12.64 -0.75 7.23
N TYR A 150 -13.79 -1.22 6.77
CA TYR A 150 -14.34 -2.54 7.03
C TYR A 150 -14.45 -3.30 5.72
N THR A 151 -13.80 -4.45 5.62
CA THR A 151 -13.65 -5.20 4.38
C THR A 151 -13.77 -6.71 4.60
N ASP A 152 -13.62 -7.46 3.53
CA ASP A 152 -13.55 -8.92 3.51
C ASP A 152 -12.11 -9.48 3.64
N PHE A 153 -11.16 -8.67 4.10
CA PHE A 153 -9.73 -8.97 4.02
C PHE A 153 -9.36 -10.37 4.51
N LEU A 154 -9.82 -10.79 5.69
CA LEU A 154 -9.49 -12.12 6.25
C LEU A 154 -10.06 -13.29 5.46
N TYR A 155 -11.11 -13.07 4.68
CA TYR A 155 -11.81 -14.10 3.91
C TYR A 155 -11.48 -14.10 2.43
N ARG A 156 -10.45 -13.34 2.02
CA ARG A 156 -9.78 -13.55 0.74
C ARG A 156 -8.86 -14.78 0.87
N PRO A 157 -8.63 -15.59 -0.19
CA PRO A 157 -7.73 -16.76 -0.10
C PRO A 157 -6.35 -16.36 0.45
N ARG A 158 -5.89 -17.05 1.50
CA ARG A 158 -4.65 -16.76 2.24
C ARG A 158 -3.72 -17.97 2.22
N ARG A 159 -2.41 -17.71 2.17
CA ARG A 159 -1.40 -18.70 2.53
C ARG A 159 -1.34 -18.80 4.07
N PRO A 160 -0.87 -19.93 4.63
CA PRO A 160 -0.73 -20.04 6.09
C PRO A 160 0.07 -18.90 6.74
N GLU A 161 1.12 -18.43 6.08
CA GLU A 161 1.96 -17.32 6.55
C GLU A 161 1.19 -15.99 6.69
N GLU A 162 0.23 -15.77 5.82
CA GLU A 162 -0.60 -14.55 5.84
C GLU A 162 -1.65 -14.57 6.96
N LEU A 163 -1.81 -15.68 7.64
CA LEU A 163 -2.62 -15.86 8.84
C LEU A 163 -1.77 -15.98 10.12
N ASP A 164 -0.49 -15.65 10.03
CA ASP A 164 0.45 -15.63 11.15
C ASP A 164 1.06 -14.22 11.29
N THR A 165 0.66 -13.50 12.32
CA THR A 165 1.16 -12.13 12.59
C THR A 165 2.68 -12.10 12.73
N ALA A 166 3.31 -13.13 13.32
CA ALA A 166 4.76 -13.18 13.50
C ALA A 166 5.52 -13.28 12.17
N ARG A 167 4.85 -13.73 11.10
CA ARG A 167 5.38 -13.86 9.73
C ARG A 167 4.90 -12.74 8.80
N GLY A 168 4.38 -11.64 9.36
CA GLY A 168 3.87 -10.51 8.57
C GLY A 168 2.45 -10.68 8.05
N GLY A 169 1.71 -11.65 8.60
CA GLY A 169 0.28 -11.81 8.36
C GLY A 169 -0.56 -10.81 9.13
N GLY A 170 -1.88 -10.95 9.00
CA GLY A 170 -2.85 -10.13 9.71
C GLY A 170 -3.13 -8.76 9.12
N ALA A 171 -4.05 -8.06 9.76
CA ALA A 171 -4.54 -6.76 9.29
C ALA A 171 -3.51 -5.64 9.51
N VAL A 172 -2.66 -5.73 10.53
CA VAL A 172 -1.74 -4.63 10.85
C VAL A 172 -0.65 -4.50 9.78
N TYR A 173 0.09 -5.54 9.47
CA TYR A 173 1.09 -5.48 8.40
C TYR A 173 0.50 -5.19 7.02
N ASN A 174 -0.68 -5.74 6.74
CA ASN A 174 -1.26 -5.66 5.40
C ASN A 174 -2.10 -4.40 5.18
N GLN A 175 -2.81 -3.92 6.18
CA GLN A 175 -3.82 -2.87 6.04
C GLN A 175 -3.49 -1.62 6.84
N ALA A 176 -2.94 -1.74 8.06
CA ALA A 176 -2.58 -0.56 8.83
C ALA A 176 -1.48 0.26 8.14
N ALA A 177 -0.59 -0.37 7.37
CA ALA A 177 0.41 0.34 6.58
C ALA A 177 -0.22 1.41 5.66
N HIS A 178 -1.40 1.14 5.06
CA HIS A 178 -2.12 2.13 4.25
C HIS A 178 -2.70 3.26 5.08
N HIS A 179 -3.43 2.94 6.18
CA HIS A 179 -4.00 3.96 7.05
C HIS A 179 -2.93 4.87 7.67
N VAL A 180 -1.85 4.27 8.18
CA VAL A 180 -0.73 4.98 8.79
C VAL A 180 -0.05 5.90 7.78
N ASP A 181 0.18 5.40 6.58
CA ASP A 181 0.86 6.15 5.53
C ASP A 181 0.03 7.36 5.08
N ILE A 182 -1.29 7.17 4.87
CA ILE A 182 -2.24 8.26 4.61
C ILE A 182 -2.21 9.28 5.75
N ALA A 183 -2.35 8.85 7.00
CA ALA A 183 -2.40 9.73 8.15
C ALA A 183 -1.11 10.56 8.30
N ARG A 184 0.07 9.92 8.11
CA ARG A 184 1.37 10.59 8.14
C ARG A 184 1.52 11.60 6.99
N LEU A 185 1.08 11.24 5.77
CA LEU A 185 1.11 12.14 4.62
C LEU A 185 0.24 13.38 4.90
N LEU A 186 -1.00 13.20 5.37
CA LEU A 186 -1.92 14.30 5.63
C LEU A 186 -1.46 15.18 6.79
N ALA A 187 -0.95 14.60 7.88
CA ALA A 187 -0.39 15.35 8.99
C ALA A 187 0.86 16.14 8.57
N GLY A 188 1.74 15.55 7.78
CA GLY A 188 3.01 16.15 7.39
C GLY A 188 4.03 16.25 8.53
N ALA A 189 3.60 16.11 9.77
CA ALA A 189 4.42 16.14 10.98
C ALA A 189 4.93 14.71 11.34
N ARG A 190 5.90 14.65 12.25
CA ARG A 190 6.33 13.36 12.81
C ARG A 190 5.25 12.78 13.71
N ALA A 191 4.98 11.50 13.57
CA ALA A 191 4.16 10.80 14.55
C ALA A 191 4.95 10.68 15.88
N LYS A 192 4.24 10.82 17.00
CA LYS A 192 4.84 10.88 18.34
C LYS A 192 4.59 9.62 19.14
N SER A 193 3.36 9.14 19.15
CA SER A 193 2.98 7.98 19.95
C SER A 193 1.77 7.24 19.38
N VAL A 194 1.58 6.02 19.83
CA VAL A 194 0.46 5.14 19.48
C VAL A 194 -0.15 4.51 20.72
N ARG A 195 -1.49 4.57 20.84
CA ARG A 195 -2.28 3.73 21.74
C ARG A 195 -3.26 2.93 20.91
N ALA A 196 -3.24 1.60 21.02
CA ALA A 196 -4.04 0.74 20.14
C ALA A 196 -4.58 -0.51 20.83
N GLN A 197 -5.59 -1.11 20.19
CA GLN A 197 -6.11 -2.45 20.44
C GLN A 197 -6.15 -3.23 19.12
N THR A 198 -5.96 -4.54 19.19
CA THR A 198 -6.14 -5.46 18.06
C THR A 198 -7.16 -6.53 18.43
N GLY A 199 -7.83 -7.08 17.42
CA GLY A 199 -8.85 -8.13 17.59
C GLY A 199 -8.55 -9.36 16.74
N ALA A 200 -8.49 -10.53 17.39
CA ALA A 200 -8.38 -11.85 16.76
C ALA A 200 -9.47 -12.75 17.35
N TRP A 201 -10.64 -12.82 16.71
CA TRP A 201 -11.80 -13.52 17.27
C TRP A 201 -12.38 -14.60 16.33
N ASP A 202 -11.72 -14.92 15.22
CA ASP A 202 -12.04 -16.08 14.39
C ASP A 202 -10.94 -17.16 14.56
N PRO A 203 -11.22 -18.28 15.27
CA PRO A 203 -10.22 -19.34 15.46
C PRO A 203 -9.72 -19.97 14.16
N ALA A 204 -10.51 -19.91 13.08
CA ALA A 204 -10.07 -20.38 11.76
C ALA A 204 -9.12 -19.43 11.07
N ARG A 205 -8.94 -18.22 11.62
CA ARG A 205 -8.06 -17.13 11.11
C ARG A 205 -7.20 -16.62 12.27
N PRO A 206 -6.17 -17.39 12.70
CA PRO A 206 -5.44 -17.16 13.97
C PRO A 206 -4.47 -15.97 13.89
N THR A 207 -4.92 -14.84 13.37
CA THR A 207 -4.20 -13.56 13.29
C THR A 207 -5.13 -12.42 13.65
N GLU A 208 -4.60 -11.23 13.93
CA GLU A 208 -5.46 -10.07 14.11
C GLU A 208 -6.14 -9.68 12.78
N GLY A 209 -7.46 -9.60 12.82
CA GLY A 209 -8.30 -9.19 11.69
C GLY A 209 -8.85 -7.78 11.84
N ALA A 210 -8.67 -7.17 13.01
CA ALA A 210 -9.10 -5.82 13.31
C ALA A 210 -8.11 -5.07 14.18
N TYR A 211 -8.11 -3.75 14.07
CA TYR A 211 -7.42 -2.85 14.99
C TYR A 211 -8.17 -1.53 15.13
N SER A 212 -7.95 -0.86 16.27
CA SER A 212 -8.27 0.54 16.48
C SER A 212 -7.08 1.21 17.15
N ALA A 213 -6.61 2.31 16.57
CA ALA A 213 -5.41 2.99 17.00
C ALA A 213 -5.62 4.51 17.06
N LEU A 214 -5.12 5.12 18.14
CA LEU A 214 -4.92 6.57 18.26
C LEU A 214 -3.44 6.84 18.01
N VAL A 215 -3.14 7.62 16.99
CA VAL A 215 -1.79 8.11 16.64
C VAL A 215 -1.73 9.60 16.93
N THR A 216 -0.76 10.05 17.72
CA THR A 216 -0.53 11.48 17.97
C THR A 216 0.65 11.97 17.15
N PHE A 217 0.66 13.26 16.82
CA PHE A 217 1.73 13.93 16.08
C PHE A 217 2.40 15.04 16.91
N GLU A 218 3.64 15.39 16.56
CA GLU A 218 4.41 16.40 17.31
C GLU A 218 3.79 17.80 17.28
N ASP A 219 3.04 18.12 16.23
CA ASP A 219 2.35 19.42 16.07
C ASP A 219 1.01 19.52 16.81
N GLY A 220 0.62 18.45 17.52
CA GLY A 220 -0.62 18.36 18.31
C GLY A 220 -1.82 17.82 17.54
N ALA A 221 -1.70 17.52 16.23
CA ALA A 221 -2.71 16.78 15.51
C ALA A 221 -2.76 15.31 16.00
N PHE A 222 -3.87 14.65 15.74
CA PHE A 222 -4.00 13.21 16.03
C PHE A 222 -4.87 12.50 14.98
N ALA A 223 -4.70 11.18 14.89
CA ALA A 223 -5.47 10.32 13.98
C ALA A 223 -6.10 9.15 14.73
N THR A 224 -7.36 8.85 14.43
CA THR A 224 -8.03 7.61 14.80
C THR A 224 -8.12 6.70 13.59
N LEU A 225 -7.56 5.51 13.69
CA LEU A 225 -7.46 4.54 12.61
C LEU A 225 -8.17 3.26 13.03
N THR A 226 -9.26 2.90 12.37
CA THR A 226 -10.02 1.69 12.68
C THR A 226 -10.16 0.81 11.44
N TYR A 227 -9.87 -0.47 11.60
CA TYR A 227 -9.98 -1.46 10.54
C TYR A 227 -10.63 -2.75 11.02
N SER A 228 -11.46 -3.35 10.16
CA SER A 228 -12.01 -4.69 10.35
C SER A 228 -12.03 -5.46 9.04
N GLY A 229 -11.36 -6.61 9.01
CA GLY A 229 -11.33 -7.53 7.87
C GLY A 229 -12.31 -8.70 7.99
N TYR A 230 -13.28 -8.63 8.89
CA TYR A 230 -14.16 -9.76 9.23
C TYR A 230 -15.37 -9.95 8.29
N ALA A 231 -15.47 -9.18 7.21
CA ALA A 231 -16.47 -9.36 6.15
C ALA A 231 -17.93 -9.38 6.64
N HIS A 232 -18.28 -8.53 7.62
CA HIS A 232 -19.66 -8.28 8.02
C HIS A 232 -20.16 -6.97 7.44
N PHE A 233 -19.71 -5.83 7.96
CA PHE A 233 -19.96 -4.53 7.35
C PHE A 233 -18.93 -4.24 6.24
N ASP A 234 -19.34 -3.46 5.23
CA ASP A 234 -18.48 -3.02 4.13
C ASP A 234 -18.57 -1.49 4.01
N THR A 235 -17.44 -0.81 4.25
CA THR A 235 -17.39 0.66 4.19
C THR A 235 -17.57 1.23 2.80
N ASP A 236 -17.51 0.42 1.74
CA ASP A 236 -17.78 0.87 0.38
C ASP A 236 -19.26 1.33 0.19
N GLU A 237 -20.14 0.99 1.13
CA GLU A 237 -21.48 1.58 1.22
C GLU A 237 -21.44 3.13 1.32
N PHE A 238 -20.46 3.69 2.07
CA PHE A 238 -20.29 5.13 2.22
C PHE A 238 -19.66 5.82 1.00
N THR A 239 -19.17 5.05 0.03
CA THR A 239 -18.62 5.54 -1.25
C THR A 239 -19.54 5.21 -2.44
N GLY A 240 -20.82 4.89 -2.18
CA GLY A 240 -21.78 4.52 -3.21
C GLY A 240 -21.43 3.19 -3.89
N TRP A 241 -20.89 2.25 -3.11
CA TRP A 241 -20.45 0.92 -3.56
C TRP A 241 -19.34 0.98 -4.62
N ILE A 242 -18.51 1.99 -4.57
CA ILE A 242 -17.23 1.99 -5.26
C ILE A 242 -16.24 1.30 -4.34
N GLY A 243 -15.62 0.21 -4.79
CA GLY A 243 -14.64 -0.53 -4.01
C GLY A 243 -13.26 0.11 -3.99
N GLU A 244 -12.41 -0.35 -3.09
CA GLU A 244 -11.01 0.09 -2.92
C GLU A 244 -10.26 0.29 -4.24
N GLY A 245 -10.49 -0.60 -5.22
CA GLY A 245 -9.87 -0.53 -6.55
C GLY A 245 -10.51 0.47 -7.52
N GLY A 246 -11.52 1.25 -7.13
CA GLY A 246 -12.23 2.20 -8.00
C GLY A 246 -13.32 1.59 -8.89
N ALA A 247 -13.58 0.28 -8.78
CA ALA A 247 -14.64 -0.39 -9.52
C ALA A 247 -15.94 -0.46 -8.69
N ARG A 248 -17.10 -0.47 -9.38
CA ARG A 248 -18.38 -0.70 -8.71
C ARG A 248 -18.48 -2.11 -8.17
N LYS A 249 -18.98 -2.24 -6.97
CA LYS A 249 -19.37 -3.50 -6.32
C LYS A 249 -20.87 -3.71 -6.41
N ASP A 250 -21.29 -4.96 -6.43
CA ASP A 250 -22.69 -5.33 -6.29
C ASP A 250 -23.07 -5.37 -4.81
N PRO A 251 -23.99 -4.50 -4.34
CA PRO A 251 -24.45 -4.51 -2.94
C PRO A 251 -25.06 -5.86 -2.51
N ALA A 252 -25.63 -6.62 -3.44
CA ALA A 252 -26.22 -7.92 -3.18
C ALA A 252 -25.16 -9.04 -2.98
N ALA A 253 -23.88 -8.76 -3.26
CA ALA A 253 -22.80 -9.75 -3.10
C ALA A 253 -22.35 -9.96 -1.64
N HIS A 254 -23.12 -9.49 -0.65
CA HIS A 254 -22.82 -9.67 0.77
C HIS A 254 -22.55 -11.16 1.12
N GLY A 255 -21.46 -11.39 1.84
CA GLY A 255 -21.02 -12.74 2.25
C GLY A 255 -20.38 -13.57 1.14
N SER A 256 -20.21 -13.05 -0.07
CA SER A 256 -19.61 -13.78 -1.20
C SER A 256 -18.19 -14.25 -0.90
N ALA A 257 -17.37 -13.42 -0.26
CA ALA A 257 -15.99 -13.77 0.10
C ALA A 257 -15.94 -15.02 1.01
N ARG A 258 -16.77 -15.06 2.06
CA ARG A 258 -16.86 -16.23 2.96
C ARG A 258 -17.34 -17.48 2.22
N LYS A 259 -18.31 -17.33 1.31
CA LYS A 259 -18.83 -18.46 0.50
C LYS A 259 -17.80 -18.98 -0.51
N ALA A 260 -16.93 -18.10 -1.00
CA ALA A 260 -15.90 -18.45 -1.98
C ALA A 260 -14.68 -19.18 -1.35
N LEU A 261 -14.49 -19.12 -0.03
CA LEU A 261 -13.44 -19.84 0.70
C LEU A 261 -13.83 -21.31 0.90
N ARG A 262 -13.79 -22.11 -0.17
CA ARG A 262 -14.03 -23.54 -0.13
C ARG A 262 -12.84 -24.26 -0.75
N GLY A 263 -12.27 -25.24 -0.02
CA GLY A 263 -11.14 -26.03 -0.49
C GLY A 263 -9.78 -25.47 -0.11
N ASP A 264 -8.77 -25.76 -0.92
CA ASP A 264 -7.39 -25.34 -0.71
C ASP A 264 -7.20 -23.85 -1.08
N GLU A 265 -7.01 -23.01 -0.07
CA GLU A 265 -6.83 -21.58 -0.26
C GLU A 265 -5.53 -21.22 -1.00
N GLN A 266 -4.47 -22.01 -0.84
CA GLN A 266 -3.23 -21.84 -1.57
C GLN A 266 -3.45 -22.04 -3.07
N GLN A 267 -4.19 -23.08 -3.44
CA GLN A 267 -4.58 -23.34 -4.83
C GLN A 267 -5.46 -22.20 -5.36
N LEU A 268 -6.52 -21.81 -4.64
CA LEU A 268 -7.42 -20.69 -5.02
C LEU A 268 -6.65 -19.40 -5.24
N LYS A 269 -5.63 -19.14 -4.40
CA LYS A 269 -4.77 -17.96 -4.54
C LYS A 269 -3.89 -18.04 -5.78
N ASN A 270 -3.25 -19.17 -6.03
CA ASN A 270 -2.40 -19.39 -7.19
C ASN A 270 -3.18 -19.27 -8.50
N GLU A 271 -4.39 -19.81 -8.55
CA GLU A 271 -5.27 -19.71 -9.72
C GLU A 271 -5.66 -18.26 -10.08
N ARG A 272 -5.74 -17.37 -9.10
CA ARG A 272 -6.08 -15.95 -9.29
C ARG A 272 -4.87 -15.04 -9.52
N ASN A 273 -3.67 -15.52 -9.25
CA ASN A 273 -2.44 -14.78 -9.51
C ASN A 273 -2.13 -14.75 -11.01
N TYR A 274 -1.22 -13.87 -11.40
CA TYR A 274 -0.77 -13.75 -12.78
C TYR A 274 -0.30 -15.09 -13.35
N GLY A 275 -0.79 -15.43 -14.55
CA GLY A 275 -0.55 -16.73 -15.18
C GLY A 275 -1.32 -17.91 -14.61
N GLY A 276 -2.15 -17.73 -13.59
CA GLY A 276 -3.02 -18.79 -13.04
C GLY A 276 -4.27 -19.04 -13.89
N ALA A 277 -4.89 -20.21 -13.74
CA ALA A 277 -6.02 -20.66 -14.58
C ALA A 277 -7.27 -19.76 -14.49
N GLN A 278 -7.44 -19.00 -13.39
CA GLN A 278 -8.55 -18.06 -13.18
C GLN A 278 -8.06 -16.61 -13.20
N TYR A 279 -6.84 -16.38 -13.69
CA TYR A 279 -6.34 -15.02 -13.84
C TYR A 279 -7.20 -14.23 -14.83
N THR A 280 -7.65 -13.06 -14.39
CA THR A 280 -8.29 -12.08 -15.25
C THR A 280 -7.58 -10.75 -15.06
N ALA A 281 -7.23 -10.09 -16.16
CA ALA A 281 -6.67 -8.74 -16.09
C ALA A 281 -7.68 -7.80 -15.39
N PRO A 282 -7.22 -6.90 -14.50
CA PRO A 282 -8.10 -5.93 -13.88
C PRO A 282 -8.88 -5.16 -14.94
N ALA A 283 -10.20 -5.03 -14.75
CA ALA A 283 -11.02 -4.20 -15.63
C ALA A 283 -10.55 -2.73 -15.59
N ALA A 284 -10.80 -2.00 -16.67
CA ALA A 284 -10.55 -0.58 -16.70
C ALA A 284 -11.31 0.11 -15.56
N GLN A 285 -10.57 0.82 -14.70
CA GLN A 285 -11.14 1.53 -13.55
C GLN A 285 -11.52 2.94 -13.99
N LEU A 286 -12.74 3.35 -13.67
CA LEU A 286 -13.26 4.66 -14.06
C LEU A 286 -13.12 5.73 -12.97
N LEU A 287 -12.89 5.33 -11.71
CA LEU A 287 -12.79 6.21 -10.55
C LEU A 287 -11.49 5.97 -9.79
N HIS A 288 -11.08 6.95 -8.98
CA HIS A 288 -9.88 6.82 -8.16
C HIS A 288 -10.05 5.72 -7.10
N GLN A 289 -8.92 5.12 -6.72
CA GLN A 289 -8.83 4.22 -5.57
C GLN A 289 -9.11 4.99 -4.27
N HIS A 290 -9.50 4.28 -3.23
CA HIS A 290 -9.67 4.81 -1.88
C HIS A 290 -9.35 3.72 -0.84
N PHE A 291 -9.26 4.11 0.42
CA PHE A 291 -9.02 3.17 1.52
C PHE A 291 -10.06 3.36 2.64
N GLY A 292 -11.32 3.12 2.31
CA GLY A 292 -12.45 3.30 3.22
C GLY A 292 -12.85 4.77 3.41
N VAL A 293 -13.42 5.09 4.56
CA VAL A 293 -13.84 6.45 4.92
C VAL A 293 -12.70 7.20 5.56
N LEU A 294 -12.45 8.40 5.09
CA LEU A 294 -11.46 9.31 5.67
C LEU A 294 -12.04 10.72 5.78
N ILE A 295 -11.79 11.36 6.93
CA ILE A 295 -12.12 12.77 7.17
C ILE A 295 -10.88 13.42 7.79
N ALA A 296 -10.41 14.51 7.20
CA ALA A 296 -9.34 15.35 7.73
C ALA A 296 -9.94 16.66 8.23
N SER A 297 -9.99 16.83 9.55
CA SER A 297 -10.59 17.99 10.20
C SER A 297 -9.53 19.07 10.44
N CYS A 298 -9.68 20.18 9.74
CA CYS A 298 -8.92 21.43 9.92
C CYS A 298 -9.67 22.41 10.81
N GLU A 299 -9.07 23.54 11.14
CA GLU A 299 -9.69 24.55 12.02
C GLU A 299 -10.96 25.18 11.42
N HIS A 300 -11.07 25.24 10.07
CA HIS A 300 -12.16 25.92 9.37
C HIS A 300 -12.83 25.04 8.30
N ALA A 301 -12.48 23.77 8.19
CA ALA A 301 -13.13 22.82 7.28
C ALA A 301 -12.85 21.38 7.63
N ASP A 302 -13.80 20.50 7.27
CA ASP A 302 -13.56 19.06 7.12
C ASP A 302 -13.34 18.74 5.64
N LEU A 303 -12.28 17.97 5.35
CA LEU A 303 -11.92 17.51 4.01
C LEU A 303 -12.20 16.01 3.92
N ARG A 304 -13.00 15.61 2.94
CA ARG A 304 -13.35 14.20 2.72
C ARG A 304 -12.94 13.76 1.32
N PRO A 305 -11.79 13.08 1.14
CA PRO A 305 -11.44 12.46 -0.15
C PRO A 305 -12.38 11.32 -0.49
N LEU A 306 -12.80 11.29 -1.76
CA LEU A 306 -13.68 10.29 -2.34
C LEU A 306 -13.19 9.93 -3.76
N PRO A 307 -13.66 8.83 -4.37
CA PRO A 307 -13.23 8.42 -5.70
C PRO A 307 -13.42 9.44 -6.82
N GLU A 308 -14.31 10.42 -6.66
CA GLU A 308 -14.56 11.48 -7.64
C GLU A 308 -13.81 12.79 -7.36
N GLY A 309 -13.21 12.94 -6.16
CA GLY A 309 -12.54 14.18 -5.76
C GLY A 309 -12.53 14.40 -4.26
N VAL A 310 -12.48 15.66 -3.81
CA VAL A 310 -12.45 16.01 -2.39
C VAL A 310 -13.66 16.88 -2.05
N TRP A 311 -14.52 16.39 -1.15
CA TRP A 311 -15.54 17.23 -0.55
C TRP A 311 -14.93 18.11 0.54
N ILE A 312 -15.27 19.39 0.48
CA ILE A 312 -14.85 20.42 1.42
C ILE A 312 -16.09 20.93 2.13
N TYR A 313 -16.11 20.82 3.45
CA TYR A 313 -17.17 21.30 4.33
C TYR A 313 -16.59 22.41 5.16
N ALA A 314 -16.66 23.66 4.65
CA ALA A 314 -16.14 24.84 5.32
C ALA A 314 -17.26 25.59 6.06
N ASP A 315 -16.92 26.62 6.84
CA ASP A 315 -17.85 27.36 7.70
C ASP A 315 -19.10 27.90 6.96
N GLY A 316 -18.95 28.35 5.73
CA GLY A 316 -20.02 28.97 4.96
C GLY A 316 -20.46 28.19 3.71
N GLU A 317 -19.78 27.12 3.36
CA GLU A 317 -20.07 26.39 2.12
C GLU A 317 -19.72 24.90 2.22
N ARG A 318 -20.42 24.11 1.42
CA ARG A 318 -20.05 22.73 1.09
C ARG A 318 -19.86 22.60 -0.39
N LYS A 319 -18.68 22.15 -0.82
CA LYS A 319 -18.39 21.98 -2.25
C LYS A 319 -17.56 20.74 -2.53
N LEU A 320 -17.77 20.16 -3.71
CA LEU A 320 -16.88 19.15 -4.27
C LEU A 320 -15.79 19.84 -5.09
N GLU A 321 -14.55 19.50 -4.82
CA GLU A 321 -13.45 19.75 -5.74
C GLU A 321 -13.23 18.48 -6.56
N PRO A 322 -13.70 18.44 -7.83
CA PRO A 322 -13.66 17.22 -8.63
C PRO A 322 -12.24 16.96 -9.12
N LEU A 323 -11.89 15.69 -9.23
CA LEU A 323 -10.65 15.25 -9.86
C LEU A 323 -10.96 14.56 -11.20
N PRO A 324 -10.13 14.75 -12.22
CA PRO A 324 -10.29 14.04 -13.50
C PRO A 324 -10.14 12.53 -13.25
N ALA A 325 -10.95 11.72 -13.93
CA ALA A 325 -10.85 10.28 -13.84
C ALA A 325 -9.43 9.79 -14.17
N PRO A 326 -8.90 8.80 -13.44
CA PRO A 326 -7.55 8.29 -13.68
C PRO A 326 -7.51 7.58 -15.05
N LYS A 327 -6.45 7.83 -15.82
CA LYS A 327 -6.21 7.11 -17.08
C LYS A 327 -5.84 5.65 -16.83
N VAL A 328 -5.11 5.42 -15.78
CA VAL A 328 -4.73 4.12 -15.24
C VAL A 328 -4.54 4.28 -13.73
N GLN A 329 -4.88 3.25 -12.97
CA GLN A 329 -4.70 3.26 -11.52
C GLN A 329 -3.21 3.27 -11.17
N ARG A 330 -2.85 3.84 -10.01
CA ARG A 330 -1.49 3.83 -9.44
C ARG A 330 -0.42 4.51 -10.32
N ALA A 331 -0.82 5.37 -11.26
CA ALA A 331 0.11 6.11 -12.11
C ALA A 331 1.09 6.96 -11.29
N GLU A 332 0.65 7.44 -10.13
CA GLU A 332 1.40 8.28 -9.21
C GLU A 332 2.67 7.60 -8.68
N VAL A 333 2.68 6.26 -8.58
CA VAL A 333 3.88 5.48 -8.23
C VAL A 333 4.95 5.63 -9.32
N ILE A 334 4.54 5.55 -10.59
CA ILE A 334 5.46 5.73 -11.72
C ILE A 334 5.90 7.19 -11.83
N ASP A 335 5.01 8.13 -11.52
CA ASP A 335 5.35 9.56 -11.51
C ASP A 335 6.46 9.86 -10.50
N GLU A 336 6.36 9.32 -9.28
CA GLU A 336 7.35 9.50 -8.23
C GLU A 336 8.66 8.78 -8.57
N LEU A 337 8.59 7.53 -9.05
CA LEU A 337 9.76 6.79 -9.52
C LEU A 337 10.49 7.53 -10.64
N TYR A 338 9.76 8.02 -11.64
CA TYR A 338 10.33 8.78 -12.74
C TYR A 338 10.93 10.11 -12.27
N ALA A 339 10.27 10.80 -11.36
CA ALA A 339 10.77 12.05 -10.80
C ALA A 339 12.08 11.83 -10.03
N ALA A 340 12.18 10.72 -9.28
CA ALA A 340 13.40 10.38 -8.54
C ALA A 340 14.56 10.00 -9.47
N LEU A 341 14.31 9.14 -10.46
CA LEU A 341 15.38 8.56 -11.28
C LEU A 341 15.84 9.48 -12.43
N VAL A 342 14.92 10.28 -12.98
CA VAL A 342 15.17 11.03 -14.23
C VAL A 342 15.24 12.54 -13.98
N LYS A 343 14.50 13.04 -12.97
CA LYS A 343 14.45 14.48 -12.64
C LYS A 343 15.21 14.85 -11.38
N ASP A 344 15.90 13.89 -10.76
CA ASP A 344 16.66 14.04 -9.51
C ASP A 344 15.84 14.72 -8.38
N ARG A 345 14.55 14.38 -8.30
CA ARG A 345 13.67 14.88 -7.24
C ARG A 345 13.56 13.84 -6.14
N PRO A 346 13.84 14.20 -4.87
CA PRO A 346 13.73 13.25 -3.76
C PRO A 346 12.31 12.67 -3.68
N PRO A 347 12.13 11.34 -3.63
CA PRO A 347 10.82 10.73 -3.46
C PRO A 347 10.28 10.99 -2.05
N VAL A 348 8.96 11.07 -1.91
CA VAL A 348 8.27 11.12 -0.62
C VAL A 348 8.35 9.74 0.05
N HIS A 349 8.02 8.70 -0.70
CA HIS A 349 7.94 7.32 -0.19
C HIS A 349 9.28 6.59 -0.24
N ASP A 350 10.35 7.26 0.22
CA ASP A 350 11.67 6.65 0.35
C ASP A 350 11.73 5.63 1.51
N GLY A 351 12.89 4.98 1.66
CA GLY A 351 13.09 4.00 2.73
C GLY A 351 12.90 4.57 4.14
N ALA A 352 13.28 5.84 4.39
CA ALA A 352 13.10 6.47 5.70
C ALA A 352 11.62 6.75 6.00
N TRP A 353 10.87 7.16 5.00
CA TRP A 353 9.41 7.31 5.10
C TRP A 353 8.74 5.97 5.40
N ALA A 354 9.10 4.92 4.67
CA ALA A 354 8.52 3.58 4.84
C ALA A 354 8.90 2.94 6.20
N LEU A 355 10.15 3.11 6.65
CA LEU A 355 10.57 2.69 8.00
C LEU A 355 9.71 3.32 9.09
N ALA A 356 9.43 4.62 8.98
CA ALA A 356 8.59 5.33 9.93
C ALA A 356 7.12 4.83 9.90
N THR A 357 6.59 4.44 8.73
CA THR A 357 5.28 3.79 8.61
C THR A 357 5.28 2.42 9.31
N ILE A 358 6.31 1.59 9.10
CA ILE A 358 6.45 0.29 9.75
C ILE A 358 6.58 0.43 11.26
N GLU A 359 7.32 1.41 11.77
CA GLU A 359 7.41 1.64 13.22
C GLU A 359 6.03 1.87 13.86
N VAL A 360 5.15 2.65 13.22
CA VAL A 360 3.78 2.85 13.70
C VAL A 360 2.98 1.55 13.68
N CYS A 361 3.10 0.74 12.62
CA CYS A 361 2.43 -0.57 12.53
C CYS A 361 2.89 -1.51 13.66
N LEU A 362 4.20 -1.61 13.89
CA LEU A 362 4.75 -2.41 15.00
C LEU A 362 4.32 -1.86 16.37
N ALA A 363 4.23 -0.54 16.53
CA ALA A 363 3.73 0.09 17.75
C ALA A 363 2.24 -0.19 17.99
N ILE A 364 1.42 -0.36 16.96
CA ILE A 364 0.02 -0.83 17.09
C ILE A 364 0.00 -2.22 17.75
N LEU A 365 0.77 -3.18 17.23
CA LEU A 365 0.86 -4.53 17.81
C LEU A 365 1.42 -4.51 19.23
N GLN A 366 2.48 -3.72 19.46
CA GLN A 366 3.10 -3.60 20.77
C GLN A 366 2.15 -2.96 21.80
N SER A 367 1.45 -1.87 21.42
CA SER A 367 0.49 -1.20 22.30
C SER A 367 -0.66 -2.10 22.70
N ALA A 368 -1.19 -2.89 21.76
CA ALA A 368 -2.25 -3.85 22.02
C ALA A 368 -1.80 -4.93 22.99
N ARG A 369 -0.58 -5.47 22.84
CA ARG A 369 0.00 -6.49 23.71
C ARG A 369 0.32 -5.96 25.10
N GLU A 370 0.95 -4.78 25.18
CA GLU A 370 1.44 -4.21 26.44
C GLU A 370 0.39 -3.34 27.16
N GLN A 371 -0.77 -3.10 26.55
CA GLN A 371 -1.88 -2.31 27.08
C GLN A 371 -1.47 -0.88 27.51
N ARG A 372 -0.48 -0.30 26.83
CA ARG A 372 0.02 1.06 27.09
C ARG A 372 0.29 1.83 25.80
N GLU A 373 0.49 3.12 25.94
CA GLU A 373 0.97 4.00 24.85
C GLU A 373 2.43 3.68 24.53
N ILE A 374 2.77 3.67 23.24
CA ILE A 374 4.12 3.43 22.73
C ILE A 374 4.64 4.72 22.09
N THR A 375 5.78 5.20 22.58
CA THR A 375 6.50 6.33 21.98
C THR A 375 7.30 5.88 20.77
N LEU A 376 7.20 6.62 19.69
CA LEU A 376 7.90 6.37 18.42
C LEU A 376 9.27 7.07 18.41
N ARG A 377 10.25 6.51 17.68
CA ARG A 377 11.64 6.98 17.68
C ARG A 377 12.25 7.17 16.30
N ASN A 378 11.71 6.47 15.28
CA ASN A 378 12.24 6.47 13.91
C ASN A 378 11.33 7.25 12.96
N GLN A 379 10.79 8.37 13.40
CA GLN A 379 9.83 9.14 12.63
C GLN A 379 10.50 10.24 11.81
N THR A 380 9.94 10.48 10.63
CA THR A 380 10.32 11.58 9.75
C THR A 380 9.08 12.40 9.37
N ALA A 381 9.23 13.71 9.29
CA ALA A 381 8.21 14.59 8.73
C ALA A 381 8.21 14.50 7.19
N LEU A 382 7.09 14.91 6.59
CA LEU A 382 7.03 15.10 5.15
C LEU A 382 8.04 16.17 4.73
N ARG A 383 8.86 15.85 3.72
CA ARG A 383 9.75 16.85 3.11
C ARG A 383 8.90 17.84 2.31
N THR A 384 9.07 19.11 2.57
CA THR A 384 8.40 20.24 1.87
C THR A 384 9.20 20.67 0.66
#